data_fc9d48f8ababdea660600f61613cffa7
#
_entry.id   fc9d48f8ababdea660600f61613cffa7
#
_cell.length_a   1.000
_cell.length_b   1.000
_cell.length_c   1.000
_cell.angle_alpha   90.00
_cell.angle_beta   90.00
_cell.angle_gamma   90.00
#
_symmetry.space_group_name_H-M   'P 1'
#
loop_
_entity.id
_entity.type
_entity.pdbx_description
1 polymer ?
#
loop_
_entity_poly.entity_id
_entity_poly.type
_entity_poly.pdbx_seq_one_letter_code
_entity_poly.pdbx_strand_id
1 'polypeptide(L)'
;MGGTPTNYNTEVLNSDNSVVEGLMAIGEGACVSVHGANRLGSNSLLDLIVFGRSAADRAIEVLKDKPKSHPNITSSSIDKIISRFETIKNANGDINPSEIRDTMQRTMQRYAPVYRDQETMNKGIEIMKGLFRDFENIKLSDSSMIWNTDLAETLELNNLLYQSLATLYSASERKETRGAHARDDFPERDDENWLKHSLVSVTDDGEPTYNYKDVVLETLTDEMETVALKARTY
;
A
#
# COMPACT_ATOMS: atom_id res chain seq x y z
N MET A 1 -2.85 -9.26 -5.40
CA MET A 1 -2.43 -8.89 -4.03
C MET A 1 -1.71 -7.57 -4.12
N GLY A 2 -1.99 -6.66 -3.19
CA GLY A 2 -1.40 -5.32 -3.17
C GLY A 2 -0.19 -5.23 -2.24
N GLY A 3 0.41 -4.05 -2.19
CA GLY A 3 1.58 -3.73 -1.38
C GLY A 3 2.51 -2.75 -2.08
N THR A 4 3.61 -2.41 -1.44
CA THR A 4 4.67 -1.60 -2.05
C THR A 4 5.29 -2.36 -3.23
N PRO A 5 5.28 -1.81 -4.47
CA PRO A 5 5.81 -2.51 -5.63
C PRO A 5 7.33 -2.72 -5.50
N THR A 6 7.78 -3.94 -5.77
CA THR A 6 9.20 -4.31 -5.75
C THR A 6 9.58 -5.09 -7.00
N ASN A 7 10.90 -5.14 -7.28
CA ASN A 7 11.47 -6.13 -8.19
C ASN A 7 11.77 -7.46 -7.44
N TYR A 8 12.27 -8.47 -8.15
CA TYR A 8 12.61 -9.77 -7.55
C TYR A 8 13.79 -9.71 -6.56
N ASN A 9 14.60 -8.66 -6.62
CA ASN A 9 15.66 -8.36 -5.64
C ASN A 9 15.12 -7.61 -4.42
N THR A 10 13.78 -7.47 -4.29
CA THR A 10 13.08 -6.78 -3.20
C THR A 10 13.27 -5.27 -3.14
N GLU A 11 13.94 -4.66 -4.11
CA GLU A 11 14.14 -3.22 -4.18
C GLU A 11 12.80 -2.55 -4.53
N VAL A 12 12.43 -1.51 -3.77
CA VAL A 12 11.20 -0.75 -4.02
C VAL A 12 11.29 0.01 -5.33
N LEU A 13 10.20 0.01 -6.07
CA LEU A 13 10.09 0.67 -7.36
C LEU A 13 9.22 1.93 -7.29
N ASN A 14 9.67 2.97 -7.97
CA ASN A 14 8.88 4.16 -8.28
C ASN A 14 7.81 3.86 -9.34
N SER A 15 6.94 4.84 -9.60
CA SER A 15 5.90 4.76 -10.62
C SER A 15 6.43 4.59 -12.06
N ASP A 16 7.68 4.96 -12.32
CA ASP A 16 8.39 4.77 -13.59
C ASP A 16 9.22 3.48 -13.65
N ASN A 17 9.07 2.59 -12.66
CA ASN A 17 9.84 1.37 -12.45
C ASN A 17 11.33 1.57 -12.13
N SER A 18 11.78 2.79 -11.84
CA SER A 18 13.11 3.02 -11.30
C SER A 18 13.22 2.54 -9.84
N VAL A 19 14.40 2.07 -9.46
CA VAL A 19 14.66 1.61 -8.08
C VAL A 19 14.78 2.80 -7.13
N VAL A 20 14.10 2.74 -6.00
CA VAL A 20 14.32 3.65 -4.86
C VAL A 20 15.53 3.15 -4.09
N GLU A 21 16.69 3.78 -4.32
CA GLU A 21 17.94 3.33 -3.71
C GLU A 21 17.88 3.27 -2.18
N GLY A 22 18.30 2.13 -1.63
CA GLY A 22 18.37 1.91 -0.19
C GLY A 22 17.05 1.55 0.48
N LEU A 23 15.95 1.43 -0.28
CA LEU A 23 14.65 0.99 0.23
C LEU A 23 14.28 -0.38 -0.32
N MET A 24 13.97 -1.32 0.57
CA MET A 24 13.52 -2.67 0.25
C MET A 24 12.22 -2.98 0.97
N ALA A 25 11.39 -3.84 0.38
CA ALA A 25 10.17 -4.35 0.99
C ALA A 25 9.99 -5.83 0.68
N ILE A 26 9.53 -6.59 1.69
CA ILE A 26 9.30 -8.03 1.61
C ILE A 26 7.99 -8.40 2.32
N GLY A 27 7.50 -9.60 2.03
CA GLY A 27 6.33 -10.17 2.70
C GLY A 27 5.03 -9.46 2.38
N GLU A 28 4.08 -9.46 3.30
CA GLU A 28 2.73 -8.95 3.05
C GLU A 28 2.66 -7.44 2.77
N GLY A 29 3.66 -6.67 3.20
CA GLY A 29 3.77 -5.24 2.90
C GLY A 29 4.29 -4.94 1.50
N ALA A 30 4.80 -5.94 0.77
CA ALA A 30 5.38 -5.81 -0.56
C ALA A 30 4.48 -6.41 -1.65
N CYS A 31 4.70 -5.97 -2.88
CA CYS A 31 4.10 -6.56 -4.07
C CYS A 31 5.17 -6.87 -5.11
N VAL A 32 5.75 -8.05 -5.04
CA VAL A 32 6.71 -8.58 -6.01
C VAL A 32 6.03 -9.23 -7.22
N SER A 33 4.69 -9.27 -7.25
CA SER A 33 3.83 -9.79 -8.33
C SER A 33 3.74 -11.31 -8.47
N VAL A 34 4.22 -12.08 -7.50
CA VAL A 34 4.19 -13.56 -7.58
C VAL A 34 2.85 -14.20 -7.18
N HIS A 35 1.92 -13.43 -6.62
CA HIS A 35 0.64 -13.96 -6.16
C HIS A 35 -0.53 -13.68 -7.13
N GLY A 36 -0.33 -12.87 -8.16
CA GLY A 36 -1.40 -12.42 -9.03
C GLY A 36 -2.48 -11.65 -8.27
N ALA A 37 -3.73 -11.76 -8.72
CA ALA A 37 -4.86 -11.07 -8.11
C ALA A 37 -5.48 -11.82 -6.90
N ASN A 38 -5.01 -13.02 -6.59
CA ASN A 38 -5.42 -13.79 -5.41
C ASN A 38 -4.33 -14.75 -4.98
N ARG A 39 -3.81 -14.57 -3.78
CA ARG A 39 -2.80 -15.44 -3.19
C ARG A 39 -3.39 -16.82 -2.90
N LEU A 40 -2.67 -17.88 -3.28
CA LEU A 40 -2.98 -19.24 -2.85
C LEU A 40 -2.65 -19.42 -1.36
N GLY A 41 -3.40 -20.29 -0.69
CA GLY A 41 -3.16 -20.65 0.71
C GLY A 41 -1.71 -21.11 0.92
N SER A 42 -1.11 -20.73 2.05
CA SER A 42 0.27 -21.02 2.48
C SER A 42 1.39 -20.32 1.69
N ASN A 43 1.14 -19.76 0.51
CA ASN A 43 2.17 -19.12 -0.30
C ASN A 43 2.78 -17.85 0.32
N SER A 44 2.12 -17.20 1.28
CA SER A 44 2.72 -16.11 2.05
C SER A 44 3.98 -16.54 2.81
N LEU A 45 3.96 -17.72 3.41
CA LEU A 45 5.12 -18.19 4.18
C LEU A 45 6.33 -18.43 3.28
N LEU A 46 6.11 -18.95 2.07
CA LEU A 46 7.17 -19.11 1.08
C LEU A 46 7.72 -17.77 0.61
N ASP A 47 6.84 -16.80 0.33
CA ASP A 47 7.18 -15.43 -0.04
C ASP A 47 8.09 -14.79 1.02
N LEU A 48 7.68 -14.81 2.29
CA LEU A 48 8.46 -14.26 3.40
C LEU A 48 9.89 -14.82 3.47
N ILE A 49 10.04 -16.12 3.30
CA ILE A 49 11.34 -16.81 3.40
C ILE A 49 12.20 -16.51 2.16
N VAL A 50 11.63 -16.68 0.96
CA VAL A 50 12.37 -16.54 -0.30
C VAL A 50 12.82 -15.09 -0.49
N PHE A 51 11.91 -14.14 -0.36
CA PHE A 51 12.25 -12.73 -0.56
C PHE A 51 12.99 -12.11 0.63
N GLY A 52 12.80 -12.63 1.85
CA GLY A 52 13.68 -12.28 2.98
C GLY A 52 15.13 -12.63 2.72
N ARG A 53 15.40 -13.81 2.14
CA ARG A 53 16.74 -14.22 1.72
C ARG A 53 17.24 -13.36 0.55
N SER A 54 16.43 -13.15 -0.46
CA SER A 54 16.78 -12.29 -1.61
C SER A 54 17.18 -10.87 -1.18
N ALA A 55 16.44 -10.28 -0.23
CA ALA A 55 16.78 -8.98 0.35
C ALA A 55 18.14 -8.98 1.06
N ALA A 56 18.43 -10.01 1.83
CA ALA A 56 19.71 -10.14 2.51
C ALA A 56 20.89 -10.27 1.51
N ASP A 57 20.74 -11.14 0.51
CA ASP A 57 21.74 -11.35 -0.53
C ASP A 57 21.97 -10.05 -1.32
N ARG A 58 20.89 -9.35 -1.70
CA ARG A 58 20.97 -8.06 -2.40
C ARG A 58 21.61 -6.96 -1.55
N ALA A 59 21.29 -6.88 -0.27
CA ALA A 59 21.91 -5.93 0.64
C ALA A 59 23.45 -6.17 0.74
N ILE A 60 23.87 -7.42 0.82
CA ILE A 60 25.29 -7.79 0.82
C ILE A 60 25.97 -7.31 -0.47
N GLU A 61 25.37 -7.57 -1.64
CA GLU A 61 25.90 -7.11 -2.93
C GLU A 61 26.04 -5.58 -2.98
N VAL A 62 24.97 -4.87 -2.64
CA VAL A 62 24.94 -3.39 -2.68
C VAL A 62 25.96 -2.78 -1.74
N LEU A 63 26.18 -3.37 -0.56
CA LEU A 63 27.12 -2.85 0.44
C LEU A 63 28.56 -3.23 0.17
N LYS A 64 28.82 -4.28 -0.63
CA LYS A 64 30.16 -4.80 -0.89
C LYS A 64 31.07 -3.80 -1.61
N ASP A 65 30.52 -3.03 -2.53
CA ASP A 65 31.26 -2.13 -3.42
C ASP A 65 30.98 -0.63 -3.13
N LYS A 66 30.11 -0.32 -2.17
CA LYS A 66 29.79 1.07 -1.81
C LYS A 66 30.57 1.52 -0.56
N PRO A 67 31.03 2.79 -0.52
CA PRO A 67 31.61 3.35 0.68
C PRO A 67 30.58 3.31 1.82
N LYS A 68 31.00 2.96 3.02
CA LYS A 68 30.16 2.86 4.22
C LYS A 68 29.60 4.21 4.72
N SER A 69 29.63 5.26 3.90
CA SER A 69 29.09 6.57 4.25
C SER A 69 27.68 6.70 3.71
N HIS A 70 26.74 6.99 4.56
CA HIS A 70 25.39 7.38 4.15
C HIS A 70 25.42 8.78 3.52
N PRO A 71 24.55 9.05 2.51
CA PRO A 71 24.35 10.41 2.04
C PRO A 71 23.92 11.32 3.21
N ASN A 72 24.39 12.56 3.20
CA ASN A 72 23.97 13.53 4.21
C ASN A 72 22.46 13.77 4.13
N ILE A 73 21.78 13.61 5.26
CA ILE A 73 20.37 13.95 5.36
C ILE A 73 20.25 15.47 5.32
N THR A 74 19.39 16.00 4.45
CA THR A 74 19.18 17.44 4.35
C THR A 74 18.45 17.97 5.59
N SER A 75 18.80 19.17 6.05
CA SER A 75 18.10 19.81 7.19
C SER A 75 16.60 19.92 6.91
N SER A 76 16.19 20.23 5.68
CA SER A 76 14.78 20.33 5.30
C SER A 76 14.01 19.00 5.45
N SER A 77 14.65 17.86 5.19
CA SER A 77 14.02 16.54 5.41
C SER A 77 13.85 16.26 6.91
N ILE A 78 14.84 16.60 7.71
CA ILE A 78 14.76 16.47 9.17
C ILE A 78 13.65 17.37 9.72
N ASP A 79 13.62 18.65 9.32
CA ASP A 79 12.63 19.62 9.77
C ASP A 79 11.20 19.17 9.41
N LYS A 80 10.99 18.61 8.20
CA LYS A 80 9.69 18.09 7.79
C LYS A 80 9.21 16.94 8.71
N ILE A 81 10.09 15.99 9.04
CA ILE A 81 9.75 14.86 9.91
C ILE A 81 9.45 15.33 11.33
N ILE A 82 10.30 16.21 11.87
CA ILE A 82 10.11 16.75 13.23
C ILE A 82 8.82 17.57 13.29
N SER A 83 8.56 18.44 12.30
CA SER A 83 7.34 19.24 12.25
C SER A 83 6.08 18.37 12.20
N ARG A 84 6.07 17.30 11.40
CA ARG A 84 4.94 16.36 11.37
C ARG A 84 4.71 15.72 12.74
N PHE A 85 5.77 15.25 13.38
CA PHE A 85 5.69 14.63 14.71
C PHE A 85 5.17 15.62 15.77
N GLU A 86 5.75 16.84 15.83
CA GLU A 86 5.35 17.86 16.79
C GLU A 86 3.93 18.36 16.55
N THR A 87 3.48 18.46 15.30
CA THR A 87 2.10 18.81 14.96
C THR A 87 1.12 17.81 15.56
N ILE A 88 1.37 16.50 15.34
CA ILE A 88 0.49 15.45 15.87
C ILE A 88 0.57 15.41 17.40
N LYS A 89 1.77 15.42 17.98
CA LYS A 89 1.98 15.35 19.44
C LYS A 89 1.30 16.51 20.19
N ASN A 90 1.31 17.70 19.61
CA ASN A 90 0.75 18.90 20.22
C ASN A 90 -0.66 19.22 19.70
N ALA A 91 -1.29 18.31 18.98
CA ALA A 91 -2.62 18.50 18.44
C ALA A 91 -3.64 18.72 19.57
N ASN A 92 -4.39 19.82 19.48
CA ASN A 92 -5.38 20.25 20.46
C ASN A 92 -6.67 20.73 19.80
N GLY A 93 -7.12 19.97 18.81
CA GLY A 93 -8.42 20.18 18.17
C GLY A 93 -9.58 19.63 18.99
N ASP A 94 -10.62 19.17 18.29
CA ASP A 94 -11.87 18.74 18.92
C ASP A 94 -12.18 17.25 18.74
N ILE A 95 -11.48 16.56 17.81
CA ILE A 95 -11.80 15.20 17.37
C ILE A 95 -10.87 14.19 18.01
N ASN A 96 -11.45 13.16 18.63
CA ASN A 96 -10.66 12.06 19.18
C ASN A 96 -10.15 11.13 18.05
N PRO A 97 -8.84 10.83 17.97
CA PRO A 97 -8.30 9.92 16.98
C PRO A 97 -8.97 8.53 16.94
N SER A 98 -9.44 8.03 18.09
CA SER A 98 -10.14 6.74 18.15
C SER A 98 -11.48 6.73 17.43
N GLU A 99 -12.18 7.87 17.36
CA GLU A 99 -13.44 8.01 16.61
C GLU A 99 -13.19 7.96 15.11
N ILE A 100 -12.11 8.61 14.64
CA ILE A 100 -11.66 8.54 13.26
C ILE A 100 -11.31 7.09 12.90
N ARG A 101 -10.54 6.41 13.76
CA ARG A 101 -10.13 5.01 13.55
C ARG A 101 -11.35 4.07 13.46
N ASP A 102 -12.29 4.17 14.37
CA ASP A 102 -13.51 3.33 14.36
C ASP A 102 -14.34 3.58 13.08
N THR A 103 -14.53 4.85 12.73
CA THR A 103 -15.26 5.22 11.52
C THR A 103 -14.54 4.75 10.25
N MET A 104 -13.21 4.87 10.18
CA MET A 104 -12.39 4.34 9.09
C MET A 104 -12.57 2.83 8.94
N GLN A 105 -12.45 2.07 10.02
CA GLN A 105 -12.60 0.61 10.01
C GLN A 105 -13.98 0.18 9.54
N ARG A 106 -15.05 0.82 10.04
CA ARG A 106 -16.43 0.56 9.62
C ARG A 106 -16.66 0.94 8.16
N THR A 107 -16.06 2.05 7.72
CA THR A 107 -16.14 2.50 6.33
C THR A 107 -15.49 1.48 5.40
N MET A 108 -14.28 1.03 5.70
CA MET A 108 -13.60 0.01 4.90
C MET A 108 -14.39 -1.29 4.86
N GLN A 109 -14.91 -1.76 5.99
CA GLN A 109 -15.70 -2.98 6.07
C GLN A 109 -17.00 -2.88 5.24
N ARG A 110 -17.65 -1.72 5.24
CA ARG A 110 -18.96 -1.53 4.59
C ARG A 110 -18.85 -1.19 3.11
N TYR A 111 -17.88 -0.35 2.73
CA TYR A 111 -17.81 0.27 1.40
C TYR A 111 -16.66 -0.26 0.53
N ALA A 112 -15.76 -1.06 1.09
CA ALA A 112 -14.78 -1.86 0.37
C ALA A 112 -14.90 -3.36 0.68
N PRO A 113 -16.13 -3.94 0.65
CA PRO A 113 -16.35 -5.34 1.02
C PRO A 113 -15.76 -6.29 -0.03
N VAL A 114 -16.06 -7.60 0.11
CA VAL A 114 -15.65 -8.63 -0.85
C VAL A 114 -16.29 -8.40 -2.21
N TYR A 115 -17.61 -8.13 -2.23
CA TYR A 115 -18.37 -7.80 -3.43
C TYR A 115 -18.59 -6.29 -3.50
N ARG A 116 -18.24 -5.68 -4.61
CA ARG A 116 -18.09 -4.23 -4.76
C ARG A 116 -18.87 -3.71 -5.94
N ASP A 117 -19.39 -2.50 -5.81
CA ASP A 117 -19.95 -1.72 -6.91
C ASP A 117 -19.46 -0.27 -6.83
N GLN A 118 -19.56 0.47 -7.94
CA GLN A 118 -19.06 1.82 -8.05
C GLN A 118 -19.73 2.80 -7.09
N GLU A 119 -21.05 2.69 -6.92
CA GLU A 119 -21.81 3.61 -6.07
C GLU A 119 -21.40 3.46 -4.61
N THR A 120 -21.30 2.23 -4.14
CA THR A 120 -20.88 1.90 -2.77
C THR A 120 -19.45 2.39 -2.51
N MET A 121 -18.52 2.12 -3.40
CA MET A 121 -17.12 2.56 -3.23
C MET A 121 -16.99 4.08 -3.27
N ASN A 122 -17.75 4.79 -4.13
CA ASN A 122 -17.74 6.25 -4.15
C ASN A 122 -18.19 6.84 -2.81
N LYS A 123 -19.23 6.28 -2.18
CA LYS A 123 -19.64 6.68 -0.83
C LYS A 123 -18.52 6.47 0.20
N GLY A 124 -17.83 5.34 0.12
CA GLY A 124 -16.68 5.05 0.98
C GLY A 124 -15.55 6.07 0.81
N ILE A 125 -15.24 6.43 -0.43
CA ILE A 125 -14.22 7.44 -0.75
C ILE A 125 -14.59 8.80 -0.14
N GLU A 126 -15.82 9.26 -0.30
CA GLU A 126 -16.25 10.55 0.26
C GLU A 126 -16.17 10.58 1.79
N ILE A 127 -16.61 9.50 2.46
CA ILE A 127 -16.47 9.40 3.92
C ILE A 127 -14.99 9.43 4.30
N MET A 128 -14.14 8.65 3.62
CA MET A 128 -12.72 8.55 3.94
C MET A 128 -11.97 9.88 3.71
N LYS A 129 -12.33 10.63 2.64
CA LYS A 129 -11.85 12.00 2.42
C LYS A 129 -12.28 12.96 3.56
N GLY A 130 -13.48 12.75 4.11
CA GLY A 130 -13.93 13.45 5.32
C GLY A 130 -12.99 13.17 6.49
N LEU A 131 -12.76 11.90 6.80
CA LEU A 131 -11.88 11.48 7.90
C LEU A 131 -10.43 11.96 7.73
N PHE A 132 -9.95 12.01 6.48
CA PHE A 132 -8.63 12.52 6.16
C PHE A 132 -8.49 14.01 6.53
N ARG A 133 -9.52 14.82 6.26
CA ARG A 133 -9.59 16.22 6.70
C ARG A 133 -9.78 16.34 8.22
N ASP A 134 -10.63 15.50 8.81
CA ASP A 134 -10.90 15.50 10.25
C ASP A 134 -9.62 15.21 11.07
N PHE A 135 -8.67 14.46 10.48
CA PHE A 135 -7.37 14.20 11.11
C PHE A 135 -6.54 15.48 11.35
N GLU A 136 -6.81 16.57 10.64
CA GLU A 136 -6.15 17.87 10.89
C GLU A 136 -6.64 18.56 12.18
N ASN A 137 -7.85 18.17 12.66
CA ASN A 137 -8.48 18.75 13.85
C ASN A 137 -8.53 17.76 15.04
N ILE A 138 -7.56 16.87 15.15
CA ILE A 138 -7.50 15.89 16.23
C ILE A 138 -7.08 16.52 17.56
N LYS A 139 -7.43 15.81 18.64
CA LYS A 139 -6.98 16.11 20.00
C LYS A 139 -6.44 14.86 20.67
N LEU A 140 -5.18 14.88 21.09
CA LEU A 140 -4.62 13.83 21.90
C LEU A 140 -5.01 14.01 23.37
N SER A 141 -5.28 12.89 24.04
CA SER A 141 -5.60 12.87 25.47
C SER A 141 -4.35 12.84 26.36
N ASP A 142 -3.23 12.32 25.83
CA ASP A 142 -1.94 12.23 26.53
C ASP A 142 -0.85 12.95 25.73
N SER A 143 -0.21 13.95 26.36
CA SER A 143 0.91 14.70 25.78
C SER A 143 2.28 14.25 26.29
N SER A 144 2.35 13.23 27.15
CA SER A 144 3.60 12.67 27.66
C SER A 144 4.42 11.99 26.59
N MET A 145 5.72 11.76 26.87
CA MET A 145 6.60 10.98 25.99
C MET A 145 6.91 9.57 26.54
N ILE A 146 6.29 9.21 27.68
CA ILE A 146 6.57 7.95 28.36
C ILE A 146 5.37 7.02 28.17
N TRP A 147 5.55 5.92 27.44
CA TRP A 147 4.51 4.92 27.16
C TRP A 147 3.21 5.51 26.58
N ASN A 148 3.33 6.57 25.79
CA ASN A 148 2.19 7.24 25.16
C ASN A 148 1.67 6.42 23.96
N THR A 149 0.73 5.52 24.25
CA THR A 149 0.05 4.70 23.22
C THR A 149 -0.88 5.55 22.36
N ASP A 150 -1.48 6.63 22.91
CA ASP A 150 -2.35 7.54 22.18
C ASP A 150 -1.61 8.21 21.02
N LEU A 151 -0.40 8.72 21.29
CA LEU A 151 0.47 9.28 20.25
C LEU A 151 0.90 8.23 19.21
N ALA A 152 1.32 7.05 19.66
CA ALA A 152 1.76 5.98 18.76
C ALA A 152 0.63 5.53 17.82
N GLU A 153 -0.57 5.30 18.37
CA GLU A 153 -1.74 4.91 17.60
C GLU A 153 -2.24 6.02 16.66
N THR A 154 -2.05 7.29 17.04
CA THR A 154 -2.41 8.43 16.19
C THR A 154 -1.44 8.57 15.00
N LEU A 155 -0.14 8.37 15.22
CA LEU A 155 0.85 8.31 14.13
C LEU A 155 0.57 7.16 13.15
N GLU A 156 0.18 6.01 13.69
CA GLU A 156 -0.26 4.85 12.89
C GLU A 156 -1.54 5.15 12.12
N LEU A 157 -2.55 5.77 12.76
CA LEU A 157 -3.81 6.15 12.13
C LEU A 157 -3.60 7.03 10.90
N ASN A 158 -2.69 7.97 10.96
CA ASN A 158 -2.34 8.79 9.80
C ASN A 158 -1.90 7.92 8.60
N ASN A 159 -1.06 6.93 8.84
CA ASN A 159 -0.62 6.01 7.80
C ASN A 159 -1.78 5.11 7.29
N LEU A 160 -2.66 4.66 8.18
CA LEU A 160 -3.83 3.84 7.83
C LEU A 160 -4.83 4.60 6.95
N LEU A 161 -5.01 5.90 7.17
CA LEU A 161 -5.88 6.74 6.33
C LEU A 161 -5.39 6.80 4.88
N TYR A 162 -4.07 6.98 4.65
CA TYR A 162 -3.48 6.90 3.31
C TYR A 162 -3.70 5.53 2.65
N GLN A 163 -3.48 4.44 3.40
CA GLN A 163 -3.68 3.08 2.89
C GLN A 163 -5.14 2.78 2.56
N SER A 164 -6.06 3.28 3.37
CA SER A 164 -7.50 3.13 3.15
C SER A 164 -7.96 3.84 1.89
N LEU A 165 -7.53 5.10 1.69
CA LEU A 165 -7.80 5.85 0.45
C LEU A 165 -7.19 5.16 -0.77
N ALA A 166 -5.91 4.76 -0.71
CA ALA A 166 -5.26 4.05 -1.81
C ALA A 166 -6.00 2.76 -2.19
N THR A 167 -6.48 2.01 -1.20
CA THR A 167 -7.26 0.78 -1.42
C THR A 167 -8.59 1.07 -2.10
N LEU A 168 -9.36 2.04 -1.60
CA LEU A 168 -10.65 2.42 -2.19
C LEU A 168 -10.50 2.96 -3.60
N TYR A 169 -9.54 3.85 -3.83
CA TYR A 169 -9.26 4.39 -5.15
C TYR A 169 -8.85 3.31 -6.14
N SER A 170 -7.91 2.42 -5.76
CA SER A 170 -7.48 1.31 -6.62
C SER A 170 -8.63 0.38 -6.97
N ALA A 171 -9.49 0.06 -6.00
CA ALA A 171 -10.64 -0.80 -6.21
C ALA A 171 -11.73 -0.13 -7.06
N SER A 172 -11.97 1.16 -6.87
CA SER A 172 -12.96 1.94 -7.63
C SER A 172 -12.55 2.12 -9.09
N GLU A 173 -11.26 2.35 -9.34
CA GLU A 173 -10.74 2.55 -10.70
C GLU A 173 -10.76 1.27 -11.53
N ARG A 174 -10.49 0.09 -10.95
CA ARG A 174 -10.44 -1.18 -11.66
C ARG A 174 -11.83 -1.71 -12.00
N LYS A 175 -12.20 -1.65 -13.29
CA LYS A 175 -13.53 -2.01 -13.83
C LYS A 175 -13.55 -3.42 -14.40
N GLU A 176 -13.20 -4.39 -13.60
CA GLU A 176 -13.23 -5.82 -13.91
C GLU A 176 -13.39 -6.64 -12.63
N THR A 177 -13.68 -7.92 -12.76
CA THR A 177 -13.56 -8.92 -11.70
C THR A 177 -12.33 -9.78 -11.96
N ARG A 178 -11.36 -9.80 -11.01
CA ARG A 178 -10.13 -10.60 -11.12
C ARG A 178 -9.65 -11.08 -9.76
N GLY A 179 -9.62 -12.37 -9.56
CA GLY A 179 -9.14 -12.98 -8.32
C GLY A 179 -9.96 -12.55 -7.11
N ALA A 180 -9.34 -11.89 -6.14
CA ALA A 180 -10.01 -11.39 -4.93
C ALA A 180 -10.76 -10.06 -5.15
N HIS A 181 -10.56 -9.40 -6.28
CA HIS A 181 -11.30 -8.19 -6.63
C HIS A 181 -12.58 -8.57 -7.38
N ALA A 182 -13.72 -8.56 -6.69
CA ALA A 182 -15.03 -8.90 -7.26
C ALA A 182 -15.89 -7.64 -7.40
N ARG A 183 -16.34 -7.36 -8.63
CA ARG A 183 -17.19 -6.22 -8.99
C ARG A 183 -18.55 -6.73 -9.47
N ASP A 184 -19.63 -6.41 -8.76
CA ASP A 184 -20.98 -6.78 -9.16
C ASP A 184 -21.43 -6.03 -10.43
N ASP A 185 -20.92 -4.82 -10.62
CA ASP A 185 -21.17 -3.99 -11.80
C ASP A 185 -20.23 -4.26 -12.99
N PHE A 186 -19.13 -5.00 -12.79
CA PHE A 186 -18.19 -5.48 -13.80
C PHE A 186 -17.79 -6.94 -13.52
N PRO A 187 -18.70 -7.91 -13.70
CA PRO A 187 -18.48 -9.29 -13.25
C PRO A 187 -17.43 -10.06 -14.05
N GLU A 188 -17.13 -9.62 -15.28
CA GLU A 188 -16.19 -10.30 -16.16
C GLU A 188 -14.74 -9.84 -15.96
N ARG A 189 -13.80 -10.75 -16.25
CA ARG A 189 -12.38 -10.44 -16.34
C ARG A 189 -12.09 -9.78 -17.68
N ASP A 190 -11.33 -8.71 -17.69
CA ASP A 190 -10.96 -7.95 -18.88
C ASP A 190 -9.45 -7.95 -19.07
N ASP A 191 -8.93 -8.90 -19.84
CA ASP A 191 -7.50 -9.03 -20.12
C ASP A 191 -6.99 -7.98 -21.12
N GLU A 192 -7.87 -7.37 -21.92
CA GLU A 192 -7.49 -6.34 -22.89
C GLU A 192 -7.12 -5.04 -22.22
N ASN A 193 -7.93 -4.58 -21.25
CA ASN A 193 -7.77 -3.29 -20.62
C ASN A 193 -7.08 -3.39 -19.25
N TRP A 194 -7.20 -4.53 -18.53
CA TRP A 194 -6.83 -4.65 -17.12
C TRP A 194 -5.77 -5.72 -16.82
N LEU A 195 -5.12 -6.32 -17.82
CA LEU A 195 -3.95 -7.18 -17.57
C LEU A 195 -2.72 -6.34 -17.20
N LYS A 196 -2.84 -5.61 -16.11
CA LYS A 196 -1.82 -4.69 -15.58
C LYS A 196 -2.00 -4.49 -14.08
N HIS A 197 -0.93 -4.12 -13.39
CA HIS A 197 -1.01 -3.65 -12.01
C HIS A 197 -1.53 -2.21 -11.98
N SER A 198 -2.43 -1.92 -11.05
CA SER A 198 -2.83 -0.55 -10.73
C SER A 198 -1.92 -0.02 -9.62
N LEU A 199 -1.27 1.10 -9.86
CA LEU A 199 -0.43 1.80 -8.91
C LEU A 199 -1.14 3.10 -8.51
N VAL A 200 -1.36 3.29 -7.23
CA VAL A 200 -2.02 4.50 -6.71
C VAL A 200 -1.13 5.17 -5.69
N SER A 201 -0.93 6.47 -5.88
CA SER A 201 -0.34 7.34 -4.88
C SER A 201 -1.41 8.31 -4.39
N VAL A 202 -1.40 8.60 -3.09
CA VAL A 202 -2.33 9.56 -2.46
C VAL A 202 -1.54 10.80 -2.07
N THR A 203 -1.99 11.97 -2.51
CA THR A 203 -1.37 13.25 -2.18
C THR A 203 -1.65 13.65 -0.73
N ASP A 204 -0.97 14.69 -0.25
CA ASP A 204 -1.21 15.24 1.10
C ASP A 204 -2.65 15.78 1.26
N ASP A 205 -3.33 16.12 0.15
CA ASP A 205 -4.74 16.55 0.14
C ASP A 205 -5.74 15.36 0.02
N GLY A 206 -5.25 14.12 0.02
CA GLY A 206 -6.08 12.92 -0.08
C GLY A 206 -6.56 12.59 -1.50
N GLU A 207 -5.98 13.18 -2.54
CA GLU A 207 -6.37 12.93 -3.93
C GLU A 207 -5.49 11.85 -4.58
N PRO A 208 -6.05 11.01 -5.48
CA PRO A 208 -5.30 9.92 -6.10
C PRO A 208 -4.49 10.38 -7.32
N THR A 209 -3.34 9.73 -7.51
CA THR A 209 -2.64 9.70 -8.80
C THR A 209 -2.50 8.25 -9.23
N TYR A 210 -2.94 7.94 -10.47
CA TYR A 210 -2.95 6.58 -11.01
C TYR A 210 -1.80 6.36 -11.98
N ASN A 211 -1.13 5.23 -11.85
CA ASN A 211 -0.17 4.70 -12.80
C ASN A 211 -0.44 3.21 -13.01
N TYR A 212 0.15 2.63 -14.04
CA TYR A 212 -0.01 1.22 -14.36
C TYR A 212 1.34 0.60 -14.66
N LYS A 213 1.47 -0.67 -14.34
CA LYS A 213 2.64 -1.49 -14.65
C LYS A 213 2.19 -2.78 -15.31
N ASP A 214 2.84 -3.18 -16.39
CA ASP A 214 2.53 -4.42 -17.08
C ASP A 214 2.79 -5.65 -16.20
N VAL A 215 1.97 -6.69 -16.40
CA VAL A 215 2.18 -7.99 -15.78
C VAL A 215 3.21 -8.77 -16.59
N VAL A 216 4.22 -9.30 -15.94
CA VAL A 216 5.17 -10.24 -16.57
C VAL A 216 4.57 -11.62 -16.56
N LEU A 217 4.30 -12.17 -17.75
CA LEU A 217 3.71 -13.51 -17.94
C LEU A 217 4.75 -14.55 -18.32
N GLU A 218 5.88 -14.11 -18.85
CA GLU A 218 6.95 -14.99 -19.29
C GLU A 218 7.82 -15.48 -18.14
N THR A 219 8.32 -16.68 -18.24
CA THR A 219 9.27 -17.25 -17.29
C THR A 219 10.65 -16.60 -17.49
N LEU A 220 11.45 -16.52 -16.42
CA LEU A 220 12.80 -15.95 -16.47
C LEU A 220 13.79 -16.85 -17.19
N THR A 221 13.50 -18.14 -17.30
CA THR A 221 14.35 -19.15 -17.94
C THR A 221 13.50 -20.12 -18.75
N ASP A 222 14.10 -20.82 -19.71
CA ASP A 222 13.42 -21.85 -20.54
C ASP A 222 13.19 -23.17 -19.77
N GLU A 223 13.56 -23.24 -18.49
CA GLU A 223 13.38 -24.44 -17.67
C GLU A 223 11.93 -24.70 -17.27
N MET A 224 11.08 -23.70 -17.38
CA MET A 224 9.65 -23.80 -17.04
C MET A 224 8.77 -23.28 -18.17
N GLU A 225 7.69 -23.99 -18.43
CA GLU A 225 6.71 -23.57 -19.43
C GLU A 225 5.89 -22.38 -18.91
N THR A 226 5.60 -21.45 -19.80
CA THR A 226 4.67 -20.35 -19.53
C THR A 226 3.25 -20.89 -19.38
N VAL A 227 2.58 -20.58 -18.29
CA VAL A 227 1.19 -20.97 -18.04
C VAL A 227 0.25 -19.94 -18.64
N ALA A 228 -0.58 -20.35 -19.59
CA ALA A 228 -1.56 -19.47 -20.21
C ALA A 228 -2.62 -18.97 -19.20
N LEU A 229 -3.10 -17.75 -19.42
CA LEU A 229 -4.22 -17.19 -18.67
C LEU A 229 -5.49 -18.02 -18.92
N LYS A 230 -6.15 -18.44 -17.85
CA LYS A 230 -7.44 -19.13 -17.94
C LYS A 230 -8.38 -18.72 -16.82
N ALA A 231 -9.68 -18.87 -17.05
CA ALA A 231 -10.66 -18.64 -16.00
C ALA A 231 -10.46 -19.63 -14.84
N ARG A 232 -10.67 -19.18 -13.62
CA ARG A 232 -10.67 -20.04 -12.45
C ARG A 232 -11.93 -20.91 -12.47
N THR A 233 -11.75 -22.22 -12.38
CA THR A 233 -12.85 -23.19 -12.17
C THR A 233 -12.73 -23.78 -10.80
N TYR A 234 -13.86 -23.93 -10.09
CA TYR A 234 -13.95 -24.56 -8.79
C TYR A 234 -14.48 -25.99 -8.92
#